data_13f9702f0636855a840f60767dd64257
#
_entry.id   13f9702f0636855a840f60767dd64257
#
_cell.length_a   1.000
_cell.length_b   1.000
_cell.length_c   1.000
_cell.angle_alpha   90.00
_cell.angle_beta   90.00
_cell.angle_gamma   90.00
#
_symmetry.space_group_name_H-M   'P 1'
#
loop_
_entity.id
_entity.type
_entity.pdbx_description
1 polymer ?
#
loop_
_entity_poly.entity_id
_entity_poly.type
_entity_poly.pdbx_seq_one_letter_code
_entity_poly.pdbx_strand_id
1 'polypeptide(L)'
;MLNRVILMGRITADPELKTTNTGVSVTSFSIAVDRNYVKQGEERKADFFNIVCWRSTAEFVCRYFGKGSLIAVEGQLQSRQFQAKDGSNRYVVEVVADNVSFTGERRDNNAGGYNQSYGGNQSYGAPSYGGNQAY
;
A
#
# COMPACT_ATOMS: atom_id res chain seq x y z
N MET A 1 5.62 -0.42 -25.71
CA MET A 1 6.36 0.18 -24.59
C MET A 1 6.03 -0.54 -23.30
N LEU A 2 6.96 -0.57 -22.36
CA LEU A 2 6.81 -1.29 -21.09
C LEU A 2 6.68 -0.28 -19.95
N ASN A 3 5.64 -0.46 -19.12
CA ASN A 3 5.40 0.39 -17.95
C ASN A 3 4.64 -0.44 -16.91
N ARG A 4 5.38 -1.08 -16.01
CA ARG A 4 4.79 -1.91 -14.96
C ARG A 4 5.48 -1.63 -13.64
N VAL A 5 4.67 -1.58 -12.60
CA VAL A 5 5.12 -1.37 -11.22
C VAL A 5 4.45 -2.44 -10.35
N ILE A 6 5.23 -3.07 -9.52
CA ILE A 6 4.74 -4.05 -8.54
C ILE A 6 5.33 -3.66 -7.21
N LEU A 7 4.47 -3.33 -6.24
CA LEU A 7 4.90 -2.85 -4.94
C LEU A 7 4.11 -3.55 -3.84
N MET A 8 4.77 -3.74 -2.73
CA MET A 8 4.12 -4.17 -1.49
C MET A 8 4.58 -3.22 -0.39
N GLY A 9 3.62 -2.65 0.32
CA GLY A 9 3.96 -1.68 1.37
C GLY A 9 2.79 -1.45 2.31
N ARG A 10 3.03 -0.63 3.33
CA ARG A 10 2.02 -0.32 4.33
C ARG A 10 1.35 1.00 4.02
N ILE A 11 0.04 1.00 4.11
CA ILE A 11 -0.77 2.19 3.89
C ILE A 11 -0.54 3.15 5.06
N THR A 12 -0.27 4.41 4.74
CA THR A 12 0.11 5.41 5.75
C THR A 12 -1.07 6.17 6.34
N ALA A 13 -2.22 6.15 5.67
CA ALA A 13 -3.45 6.79 6.14
C ALA A 13 -4.64 6.09 5.52
N ASP A 14 -5.79 6.14 6.18
CA ASP A 14 -6.98 5.47 5.68
C ASP A 14 -7.36 6.01 4.29
N PRO A 15 -7.54 5.13 3.29
CA PRO A 15 -8.00 5.58 1.98
C PRO A 15 -9.44 6.10 2.05
N GLU A 16 -9.68 7.24 1.41
CA GLU A 16 -11.02 7.82 1.34
C GLU A 16 -11.58 7.65 -0.06
N LEU A 17 -12.78 7.13 -0.14
CA LEU A 17 -13.46 6.97 -1.41
C LEU A 17 -14.07 8.30 -1.83
N LYS A 18 -13.72 8.75 -3.02
CA LYS A 18 -14.26 9.98 -3.60
C LYS A 18 -14.94 9.66 -4.91
N THR A 19 -15.80 10.54 -5.33
CA THR A 19 -16.50 10.39 -6.60
C THR A 19 -16.21 11.60 -7.46
N THR A 20 -15.84 11.37 -8.72
CA THR A 20 -15.60 12.45 -9.67
C THR A 20 -16.93 13.05 -10.12
N ASN A 21 -16.85 14.18 -10.86
CA ASN A 21 -18.03 14.83 -11.39
C ASN A 21 -18.86 13.94 -12.31
N THR A 22 -18.23 12.93 -12.91
CA THR A 22 -18.92 11.99 -13.79
C THR A 22 -19.41 10.74 -13.06
N GLY A 23 -19.28 10.69 -11.74
CA GLY A 23 -19.77 9.58 -10.94
C GLY A 23 -18.82 8.40 -10.81
N VAL A 24 -17.55 8.60 -11.12
CA VAL A 24 -16.56 7.53 -11.09
C VAL A 24 -15.84 7.51 -9.73
N SER A 25 -15.79 6.34 -9.11
CA SER A 25 -15.10 6.17 -7.83
C SER A 25 -13.60 6.26 -8.00
N VAL A 26 -12.94 6.96 -7.08
CA VAL A 26 -11.48 7.10 -7.07
C VAL A 26 -11.01 7.21 -5.62
N THR A 27 -9.84 6.66 -5.35
CA THR A 27 -9.15 6.87 -4.08
C THR A 27 -7.66 7.04 -4.33
N SER A 28 -7.03 7.80 -3.45
CA SER A 28 -5.60 8.03 -3.50
C SER A 28 -5.06 7.83 -2.09
N PHE A 29 -3.95 7.12 -1.99
CA PHE A 29 -3.31 6.88 -0.71
C PHE A 29 -1.82 6.68 -0.92
N SER A 30 -1.07 6.74 0.17
CA SER A 30 0.38 6.54 0.13
C SER A 30 0.73 5.24 0.82
N ILE A 31 1.73 4.56 0.27
CA ILE A 31 2.28 3.37 0.90
C ILE A 31 3.76 3.59 1.23
N ALA A 32 4.19 3.01 2.34
CA ALA A 32 5.60 3.01 2.74
C ALA A 32 6.20 1.66 2.38
N VAL A 33 7.22 1.69 1.55
CA VAL A 33 7.93 0.49 1.10
C VAL A 33 9.33 0.52 1.68
N ASP A 34 9.62 -0.43 2.55
CA ASP A 34 10.93 -0.50 3.19
C ASP A 34 12.00 -0.87 2.17
N ARG A 35 13.14 -0.22 2.27
CA ARG A 35 14.27 -0.58 1.43
C ARG A 35 14.84 -1.91 1.90
N ASN A 36 15.22 -2.75 0.93
CA ASN A 36 15.74 -4.08 1.22
C ASN A 36 17.11 -4.05 1.88
N TYR A 37 17.87 -2.99 1.67
CA TYR A 37 19.22 -2.87 2.17
C TYR A 37 19.39 -1.66 3.05
N VAL A 38 19.97 -1.89 4.24
CA VAL A 38 20.30 -0.82 5.18
C VAL A 38 21.75 -1.06 5.61
N LYS A 39 22.58 -0.03 5.53
CA LYS A 39 23.94 -0.12 6.01
C LYS A 39 23.94 -0.34 7.52
N GLN A 40 24.95 -1.09 7.97
CA GLN A 40 25.11 -1.34 9.39
C GLN A 40 25.27 -0.01 10.13
N GLY A 41 24.47 0.17 11.18
CA GLY A 41 24.48 1.40 11.98
C GLY A 41 23.58 2.50 11.49
N GLU A 42 22.90 2.31 10.35
CA GLU A 42 21.93 3.29 9.84
C GLU A 42 20.51 2.86 10.15
N GLU A 43 19.62 3.84 10.26
CA GLU A 43 18.21 3.57 10.45
C GLU A 43 17.59 3.02 9.16
N ARG A 44 16.57 2.19 9.31
CA ARG A 44 15.80 1.71 8.18
C ARG A 44 15.14 2.87 7.47
N LYS A 45 15.21 2.83 6.15
CA LYS A 45 14.58 3.83 5.31
C LYS A 45 13.44 3.21 4.53
N ALA A 46 12.40 4.01 4.35
CA ALA A 46 11.28 3.62 3.52
C ALA A 46 11.10 4.66 2.42
N ASP A 47 10.66 4.18 1.28
CA ASP A 47 10.24 5.06 0.20
C ASP A 47 8.72 5.14 0.21
N PHE A 48 8.20 6.33 -0.09
CA PHE A 48 6.76 6.58 -0.07
C PHE A 48 6.26 6.79 -1.48
N PHE A 49 5.23 6.05 -1.84
CA PHE A 49 4.66 6.11 -3.19
C PHE A 49 3.18 6.42 -3.12
N ASN A 50 2.74 7.31 -3.98
CA ASN A 50 1.33 7.64 -4.12
C ASN A 50 0.67 6.66 -5.06
N ILE A 51 -0.43 6.08 -4.60
CA ILE A 51 -1.20 5.08 -5.33
C ILE A 51 -2.58 5.67 -5.63
N VAL A 52 -3.01 5.53 -6.87
CA VAL A 52 -4.34 5.95 -7.30
C VAL A 52 -5.10 4.73 -7.78
N CYS A 53 -6.30 4.55 -7.28
CA CYS A 53 -7.18 3.46 -7.68
C CYS A 53 -8.49 4.03 -8.20
N TRP A 54 -9.03 3.40 -9.24
CA TRP A 54 -10.26 3.84 -9.89
C TRP A 54 -11.32 2.74 -9.83
N ARG A 55 -12.59 3.16 -9.83
CA ARG A 55 -13.74 2.28 -10.00
C ARG A 55 -13.79 1.17 -8.95
N SER A 56 -13.95 -0.06 -9.37
CA SER A 56 -14.06 -1.19 -8.45
C SER A 56 -12.81 -1.40 -7.60
N THR A 57 -11.64 -1.10 -8.13
CA THR A 57 -10.39 -1.19 -7.37
C THR A 57 -10.39 -0.19 -6.21
N ALA A 58 -10.87 1.03 -6.46
CA ALA A 58 -10.99 2.04 -5.41
C ALA A 58 -11.97 1.59 -4.32
N GLU A 59 -13.10 1.06 -4.72
CA GLU A 59 -14.11 0.58 -3.77
C GLU A 59 -13.58 -0.58 -2.94
N PHE A 60 -12.88 -1.50 -3.58
CA PHE A 60 -12.28 -2.64 -2.90
C PHE A 60 -11.26 -2.19 -1.85
N VAL A 61 -10.37 -1.27 -2.22
CA VAL A 61 -9.34 -0.78 -1.30
C VAL A 61 -9.97 -0.08 -0.10
N CYS A 62 -10.94 0.78 -0.34
CA CYS A 62 -11.57 1.54 0.75
C CYS A 62 -12.38 0.64 1.68
N ARG A 63 -12.86 -0.49 1.18
CA ARG A 63 -13.64 -1.42 1.98
C ARG A 63 -12.76 -2.31 2.87
N TYR A 64 -11.64 -2.78 2.34
CA TYR A 64 -10.87 -3.83 3.00
C TYR A 64 -9.52 -3.41 3.56
N PHE A 65 -9.04 -2.23 3.23
CA PHE A 65 -7.73 -1.77 3.66
C PHE A 65 -7.83 -0.47 4.44
N GLY A 66 -6.94 -0.30 5.39
CA GLY A 66 -6.87 0.92 6.18
C GLY A 66 -5.44 1.24 6.53
N LYS A 67 -5.27 2.29 7.31
CA LYS A 67 -3.95 2.71 7.79
C LYS A 67 -3.23 1.54 8.45
N GLY A 68 -1.99 1.31 8.07
CA GLY A 68 -1.17 0.24 8.62
C GLY A 68 -1.32 -1.10 7.93
N SER A 69 -2.30 -1.26 7.05
CA SER A 69 -2.49 -2.51 6.30
C SER A 69 -1.36 -2.69 5.30
N LEU A 70 -0.91 -3.94 5.16
CA LEU A 70 0.04 -4.31 4.12
C LEU A 70 -0.75 -4.65 2.85
N ILE A 71 -0.39 -4.01 1.76
CA ILE A 71 -1.11 -4.16 0.49
C ILE A 71 -0.13 -4.46 -0.64
N ALA A 72 -0.53 -5.33 -1.55
CA ALA A 72 0.21 -5.59 -2.77
C ALA A 72 -0.48 -4.89 -3.93
N VAL A 73 0.27 -4.11 -4.69
CA VAL A 73 -0.25 -3.25 -5.75
C VAL A 73 0.48 -3.57 -7.05
N GLU A 74 -0.28 -3.75 -8.12
CA GLU A 74 0.27 -3.85 -9.47
C GLU A 74 -0.36 -2.75 -10.32
N GLY A 75 0.45 -2.10 -11.12
CA GLY A 75 -0.05 -1.04 -11.97
C GLY A 75 1.02 -0.46 -12.86
N GLN A 76 0.83 0.80 -13.19
CA GLN A 76 1.74 1.53 -14.05
C GLN A 76 1.99 2.91 -13.47
N LEU A 77 3.12 3.50 -13.84
CA LEU A 77 3.42 4.87 -13.45
C LEU A 77 2.73 5.83 -14.40
N GLN A 78 2.18 6.89 -13.85
CA GLN A 78 1.65 7.99 -14.63
C GLN A 78 2.13 9.29 -14.06
N SER A 79 2.46 10.22 -14.93
CA SER A 79 2.81 11.56 -14.52
C SER A 79 1.67 12.50 -14.88
N ARG A 80 1.50 13.52 -14.08
CA ARG A 80 0.55 14.58 -14.39
C ARG A 80 1.07 15.91 -13.89
N GLN A 81 0.61 16.96 -14.52
CA GLN A 81 0.93 18.30 -14.09
C GLN A 81 -0.30 18.92 -13.44
N PHE A 82 -0.07 19.73 -12.45
CA PHE A 82 -1.13 20.50 -11.81
C PHE A 82 -0.60 21.86 -11.41
N GLN A 83 -1.49 22.80 -11.27
CA GLN A 83 -1.12 24.15 -10.87
C GLN A 83 -1.26 24.26 -9.36
N ALA A 84 -0.16 24.62 -8.69
CA ALA A 84 -0.16 24.81 -7.25
C ALA A 84 -0.85 26.12 -6.89
N LYS A 85 -1.14 26.29 -5.60
CA LYS A 85 -1.81 27.49 -5.10
C LYS A 85 -1.05 28.77 -5.40
N ASP A 86 0.27 28.68 -5.51
CA ASP A 86 1.13 29.85 -5.83
C ASP A 86 1.19 30.14 -7.32
N GLY A 87 0.45 29.40 -8.15
CA GLY A 87 0.45 29.59 -9.60
C GLY A 87 1.53 28.81 -10.35
N SER A 88 2.44 28.16 -9.66
CA SER A 88 3.50 27.39 -10.31
C SER A 88 2.99 26.06 -10.79
N ASN A 89 3.54 25.59 -11.91
CA ASN A 89 3.24 24.25 -12.42
C ASN A 89 4.01 23.20 -11.63
N ARG A 90 3.29 22.21 -11.14
CA ARG A 90 3.88 21.10 -10.40
C ARG A 90 3.73 19.83 -11.18
N TYR A 91 4.60 18.90 -10.87
CA TYR A 91 4.73 17.66 -11.59
C TYR A 91 4.72 16.52 -10.58
N VAL A 92 3.86 15.55 -10.79
CA VAL A 92 3.77 14.42 -9.87
C VAL A 92 3.75 13.12 -10.64
N VAL A 93 4.44 12.10 -10.11
CA VAL A 93 4.42 10.74 -10.63
C VAL A 93 3.74 9.88 -9.60
N GLU A 94 2.74 9.13 -10.04
CA GLU A 94 1.99 8.25 -9.15
C GLU A 94 1.75 6.90 -9.81
N VAL A 95 1.42 5.91 -8.99
CA VAL A 95 1.12 4.56 -9.45
C VAL A 95 -0.39 4.46 -9.63
N VAL A 96 -0.82 4.17 -10.84
CA VAL A 96 -2.23 3.87 -11.10
C VAL A 96 -2.39 2.36 -11.01
N ALA A 97 -3.10 1.90 -10.00
CA ALA A 97 -3.23 0.48 -9.72
C ALA A 97 -4.23 -0.17 -10.65
N ASP A 98 -3.80 -1.24 -11.30
CA ASP A 98 -4.70 -2.11 -12.06
C ASP A 98 -5.29 -3.18 -11.17
N ASN A 99 -4.52 -3.62 -10.18
CA ASN A 99 -4.89 -4.72 -9.32
C ASN A 99 -4.29 -4.51 -7.93
N VAL A 100 -5.07 -4.84 -6.91
CA VAL A 100 -4.59 -4.86 -5.52
C VAL A 100 -4.94 -6.21 -4.92
N SER A 101 -4.08 -6.68 -4.03
CA SER A 101 -4.25 -8.00 -3.45
C SER A 101 -3.94 -7.98 -1.96
N PHE A 102 -4.59 -8.88 -1.25
CA PHE A 102 -4.22 -9.17 0.13
C PHE A 102 -2.87 -9.86 0.15
N THR A 103 -2.11 -9.61 1.20
CA THR A 103 -0.76 -10.18 1.34
C THR A 103 -0.73 -11.43 2.22
N GLY A 104 -1.87 -11.76 2.82
CA GLY A 104 -1.93 -12.83 3.79
C GLY A 104 -1.64 -12.40 5.21
N GLU A 105 -1.30 -11.14 5.41
CA GLU A 105 -1.08 -10.62 6.75
C GLU A 105 -2.41 -10.53 7.48
N ARG A 106 -2.45 -11.08 8.68
CA ARG A 106 -3.63 -10.96 9.52
C ARG A 106 -3.71 -9.58 10.12
N ARG A 107 -4.85 -8.97 9.95
CA ARG A 107 -5.12 -7.74 10.65
C ARG A 107 -5.53 -8.09 12.07
N ASP A 108 -4.72 -7.67 13.01
CA ASP A 108 -5.06 -7.86 14.41
C ASP A 108 -6.02 -6.76 14.84
N ASN A 109 -7.29 -7.09 14.87
CA ASN A 109 -8.31 -6.16 15.31
C ASN A 109 -8.27 -5.92 16.80
N ASN A 110 -7.53 -6.73 17.50
CA ASN A 110 -7.45 -6.67 18.94
C ASN A 110 -6.08 -6.16 19.33
N ALA A 111 -5.93 -4.87 19.29
CA ALA A 111 -4.65 -4.21 19.45
C ALA A 111 -3.91 -4.56 20.74
N GLY A 112 -4.49 -5.31 21.64
CA GLY A 112 -3.82 -5.77 22.82
C GLY A 112 -3.41 -7.21 22.70
N GLY A 113 -3.85 -7.82 21.77
CA GLY A 113 -3.67 -9.19 21.66
C GLY A 113 -2.48 -9.72 21.02
N TYR A 114 -2.56 -9.98 21.40
CA TYR A 114 -2.27 -10.98 20.91
C TYR A 114 -1.45 -11.42 20.40
N ASN A 115 -1.00 -11.90 20.68
CA ASN A 115 -0.40 -12.41 20.39
C ASN A 115 0.01 -13.36 19.97
N GLN A 116 0.16 -13.89 20.16
CA GLN A 116 0.51 -14.69 19.72
C GLN A 116 0.72 -15.48 19.16
N SER A 117 0.99 -15.82 19.18
CA SER A 117 0.99 -16.61 18.60
C SER A 117 1.47 -17.23 17.98
N TYR A 118 1.73 -17.37 17.99
CA TYR A 118 1.77 -18.10 17.15
C TYR A 118 2.51 -18.53 16.94
N GLY A 119 2.58 -18.64 16.97
CA GLY A 119 2.68 -19.07 16.61
C GLY A 119 3.18 -19.51 16.26
N GLY A 120 3.36 -19.77 16.54
CA GLY A 120 3.22 -20.04 16.20
C GLY A 120 3.72 -20.35 15.62
N ASN A 121 3.83 -20.60 15.87
CA ASN A 121 3.71 -20.91 15.28
C ASN A 121 4.10 -21.03 14.60
N GLN A 122 4.33 -21.25 14.53
CA GLN A 122 4.09 -21.38 13.93
C GLN A 122 4.34 -21.55 13.19
N SER A 123 4.51 -21.86 13.21
CA SER A 123 4.10 -22.03 12.57
C SER A 123 4.44 -22.29 11.84
N TYR A 124 4.78 -22.59 11.61
CA TYR A 124 4.46 -22.66 10.79
C TYR A 124 4.96 -22.55 10.29
N GLY A 125 5.22 -22.83 10.20
CA GLY A 125 4.99 -22.61 9.70
C GLY A 125 5.47 -22.44 9.17
N ALA A 126 5.72 -22.60 9.22
CA ALA A 126 5.53 -22.22 8.78
C ALA A 126 5.98 -21.95 8.54
N PRO A 127 6.07 -21.96 8.55
CA PRO A 127 5.99 -21.54 8.30
C PRO A 127 6.30 -21.06 8.09
N SER A 128 6.43 -20.94 8.33
CA SER A 128 5.97 -20.42 8.21
C SER A 128 6.43 -19.95 7.79
N TYR A 129 6.65 -19.83 7.75
CA TYR A 129 6.40 -19.31 7.32
C TYR A 129 6.56 -18.61 7.54
N GLY A 130 6.82 -18.76 7.69
CA GLY A 130 6.34 -18.14 7.92
C GLY A 130 6.55 -17.56 8.03
N GLY A 131 6.62 -17.48 8.26
CA GLY A 131 6.15 -16.94 8.43
C GLY A 131 6.47 -16.47 8.38
N ASN A 132 6.58 -16.29 8.72
CA ASN A 132 6.22 -15.95 8.76
C ASN A 132 6.59 -15.56 8.49
N GLN A 133 6.75 -15.42 8.68
CA GLN A 133 6.46 -15.17 8.47
C GLN A 133 6.73 -14.66 7.93
N ALA A 134 6.90 -14.66 7.99
CA ALA A 134 6.53 -14.32 7.54
C ALA A 134 6.96 -13.86 7.23
N TYR A 135 7.15 -13.69 7.42
CA TYR A 135 6.75 -13.38 7.12
C TYR A 135 6.95 -13.03 7.31
#